data_b75539ebcbdb8bb115c93dc8915b4b4c
#
_entry.id   b75539ebcbdb8bb115c93dc8915b4b4c
#
_cell.length_a   1.000
_cell.length_b   1.000
_cell.length_c   1.000
_cell.angle_alpha   90.00
_cell.angle_beta   90.00
_cell.angle_gamma   90.00
#
_symmetry.space_group_name_H-M   'P 1'
#
loop_
_entity.id
_entity.type
_entity.pdbx_description
1 polymer ?
#
loop_
_entity_poly.entity_id
_entity_poly.type
_entity_poly.pdbx_seq_one_letter_code
_entity_poly.pdbx_strand_id
1 'polypeptide(L)'
;SSDGDKIKNRTTLYNGDVLSETMSDDGKSCVTDLYSDKYKKNILKYNSVEDDSTHRTFDIEKYGENKNIDYTYDRAGNITRIKTDGKLTNAYEYDAHGRLTWEYDYDVSRAYEYGYTTTGNVEAKHTYVINDNGKLVEQDDELRKYSYRNSDWPDQLTKYCGKEITYDSSGNPKEYYNGMSFNWYRGRQLQEATLANGNRVTYKYNEDGLRTYKDTEKTTTTYEWDETKLIRETVTYKKTGKKYDIWYMYDSGNNVIGFEYSQLSEINETLKTTRIYYEKNLQGDVTGLLDAKGAKIASYTYDAWGNVITDTEKSFCYEGYEVPFELNHVLYRGYYYDGSCTDTESDTNLYYLQSRYYDAEVGRFINADDVNTIFIEENEIYKDNYYIYCNSNPISLIDKNGHAPKRKIIKFTYNRSKVYNYMKKYYSVKRRKIRFWLYKGYNQKFPYFGSDCTNFASQCLWTGGINMTSNWYCMPCIQGIGFAYTKSWTTVVEQRKYVKKYFSNKSFKIVKKVTKQQMKNYINRFHPKVGDMIYFYSSKKKRYSHTAIISSVTADKINYAAHSDSRFNKDLREPLQGDYYDHVEICHIKERGSFYE
;
A
#
# COMPACT_ATOMS: atom_id res chain seq x y z
N SER A 1 -10.79 -29.25 -23.96
CA SER A 1 -11.11 -28.30 -22.91
C SER A 1 -9.85 -27.50 -22.63
N SER A 2 -9.80 -26.23 -23.07
CA SER A 2 -8.71 -25.30 -22.84
C SER A 2 -8.80 -24.84 -21.39
N ASP A 3 -8.00 -25.46 -20.52
CA ASP A 3 -7.63 -24.80 -19.25
C ASP A 3 -6.77 -23.60 -19.61
N GLY A 4 -7.29 -22.41 -19.37
CA GLY A 4 -6.54 -21.16 -19.57
C GLY A 4 -5.25 -21.18 -18.75
N ASP A 5 -4.16 -20.73 -19.34
CA ASP A 5 -2.83 -20.72 -18.73
C ASP A 5 -2.84 -19.86 -17.45
N LYS A 6 -2.95 -20.51 -16.29
CA LYS A 6 -2.82 -19.91 -14.98
C LYS A 6 -1.34 -19.83 -14.61
N ILE A 7 -0.87 -18.65 -14.27
CA ILE A 7 0.48 -18.49 -13.73
C ILE A 7 0.51 -19.13 -12.35
N LYS A 8 1.27 -20.21 -12.19
CA LYS A 8 1.44 -20.90 -10.90
C LYS A 8 2.86 -20.70 -10.39
N ASN A 9 2.98 -20.02 -9.27
CA ASN A 9 4.19 -20.05 -8.47
C ASN A 9 4.03 -21.17 -7.43
N ARG A 10 5.04 -22.03 -7.32
CA ARG A 10 5.06 -23.10 -6.33
C ARG A 10 6.38 -23.04 -5.58
N THR A 11 6.30 -22.82 -4.27
CA THR A 11 7.44 -22.81 -3.36
C THR A 11 7.31 -24.00 -2.42
N THR A 12 8.33 -24.88 -2.40
CA THR A 12 8.41 -25.93 -1.40
C THR A 12 9.22 -25.37 -0.25
N LEU A 13 8.62 -25.30 0.94
CA LEU A 13 9.28 -24.90 2.15
C LEU A 13 10.29 -25.99 2.56
N TYR A 14 11.33 -25.62 3.30
CA TYR A 14 12.40 -26.57 3.71
C TYR A 14 11.85 -27.78 4.50
N ASN A 15 10.67 -27.67 5.05
CA ASN A 15 9.95 -28.70 5.81
C ASN A 15 9.10 -29.64 4.95
N GLY A 16 9.09 -29.45 3.63
CA GLY A 16 8.31 -30.21 2.67
C GLY A 16 6.89 -29.69 2.42
N ASP A 17 6.38 -28.74 3.23
CA ASP A 17 5.07 -28.12 2.96
C ASP A 17 5.15 -27.26 1.70
N VAL A 18 4.04 -27.10 1.01
CA VAL A 18 3.98 -26.45 -0.30
C VAL A 18 3.08 -25.23 -0.23
N LEU A 19 3.66 -24.08 -0.52
CA LEU A 19 2.92 -22.86 -0.83
C LEU A 19 2.75 -22.76 -2.34
N SER A 20 1.52 -22.65 -2.82
CA SER A 20 1.23 -22.42 -4.23
C SER A 20 0.38 -21.19 -4.43
N GLU A 21 0.78 -20.36 -5.39
CA GLU A 21 0.05 -19.16 -5.80
C GLU A 21 -0.44 -19.35 -7.23
N THR A 22 -1.72 -19.16 -7.45
CA THR A 22 -2.35 -19.27 -8.77
C THR A 22 -3.08 -17.96 -9.06
N MET A 23 -2.78 -17.33 -10.19
CA MET A 23 -3.43 -16.11 -10.62
C MET A 23 -4.25 -16.38 -11.88
N SER A 24 -5.46 -15.80 -11.96
CA SER A 24 -6.27 -15.85 -13.19
C SER A 24 -5.60 -15.07 -14.34
N ASP A 25 -5.94 -15.41 -15.58
CA ASP A 25 -5.35 -14.79 -16.78
C ASP A 25 -5.59 -13.29 -16.88
N ASP A 26 -6.71 -12.82 -16.33
CA ASP A 26 -7.04 -11.37 -16.26
C ASP A 26 -6.40 -10.67 -15.05
N GLY A 27 -5.70 -11.41 -14.18
CA GLY A 27 -5.05 -10.91 -12.97
C GLY A 27 -5.99 -10.49 -11.84
N LYS A 28 -7.29 -10.76 -11.97
CA LYS A 28 -8.32 -10.34 -11.01
C LYS A 28 -8.47 -11.25 -9.82
N SER A 29 -8.18 -12.54 -9.98
CA SER A 29 -8.21 -13.48 -8.87
C SER A 29 -6.83 -14.05 -8.58
N CYS A 30 -6.56 -14.26 -7.30
CA CYS A 30 -5.35 -14.90 -6.81
C CYS A 30 -5.74 -15.91 -5.74
N VAL A 31 -5.34 -17.14 -5.91
CA VAL A 31 -5.50 -18.20 -4.90
C VAL A 31 -4.12 -18.54 -4.35
N THR A 32 -4.00 -18.48 -3.03
CA THR A 32 -2.80 -18.90 -2.32
C THR A 32 -3.17 -20.09 -1.43
N ASP A 33 -2.57 -21.25 -1.70
CA ASP A 33 -2.78 -22.49 -0.95
C ASP A 33 -1.52 -22.84 -0.18
N LEU A 34 -1.65 -23.08 1.12
CA LEU A 34 -0.62 -23.67 1.97
C LEU A 34 -1.00 -25.12 2.27
N TYR A 35 -0.31 -26.06 1.63
CA TYR A 35 -0.54 -27.48 1.76
C TYR A 35 0.51 -28.14 2.65
N SER A 36 0.09 -28.89 3.67
CA SER A 36 0.99 -29.69 4.48
C SER A 36 1.26 -31.05 3.84
N ASP A 37 2.52 -31.29 3.52
CA ASP A 37 2.95 -32.59 3.02
C ASP A 37 2.87 -33.66 4.11
N LYS A 38 3.12 -33.32 5.35
CA LYS A 38 3.02 -34.22 6.51
C LYS A 38 1.59 -34.69 6.78
N TYR A 39 0.62 -33.78 6.75
CA TYR A 39 -0.79 -34.09 7.07
C TYR A 39 -1.66 -34.32 5.84
N LYS A 40 -1.09 -34.19 4.62
CA LYS A 40 -1.77 -34.41 3.33
C LYS A 40 -3.06 -33.60 3.17
N LYS A 41 -3.06 -32.34 3.64
CA LYS A 41 -4.22 -31.44 3.55
C LYS A 41 -3.81 -29.97 3.44
N ASN A 42 -4.72 -29.12 2.96
CA ASN A 42 -4.55 -27.67 3.04
C ASN A 42 -4.67 -27.22 4.50
N ILE A 43 -3.70 -26.42 4.93
CA ILE A 43 -3.68 -25.78 6.24
C ILE A 43 -4.45 -24.46 6.18
N LEU A 44 -4.19 -23.70 5.12
CA LEU A 44 -4.72 -22.37 4.93
C LEU A 44 -4.83 -22.10 3.42
N LYS A 45 -5.93 -21.50 3.00
CA LYS A 45 -6.13 -21.08 1.62
C LYS A 45 -6.71 -19.68 1.63
N TYR A 46 -6.14 -18.81 0.82
CA TYR A 46 -6.68 -17.50 0.51
C TYR A 46 -7.17 -17.46 -0.92
N ASN A 47 -8.35 -16.91 -1.13
CA ASN A 47 -8.89 -16.63 -2.44
C ASN A 47 -9.27 -15.14 -2.52
N SER A 48 -8.51 -14.36 -3.29
CA SER A 48 -8.77 -12.94 -3.50
C SER A 48 -9.33 -12.72 -4.90
N VAL A 49 -10.53 -12.16 -4.99
CA VAL A 49 -11.20 -11.83 -6.25
C VAL A 49 -11.48 -10.33 -6.31
N GLU A 50 -11.03 -9.68 -7.38
CA GLU A 50 -11.37 -8.28 -7.69
C GLU A 50 -12.60 -8.29 -8.61
N ASP A 51 -13.78 -8.05 -8.03
CA ASP A 51 -15.05 -8.06 -8.78
C ASP A 51 -15.13 -6.87 -9.73
N ASP A 52 -14.77 -5.68 -9.23
CA ASP A 52 -14.61 -4.45 -10.00
C ASP A 52 -13.62 -3.48 -9.31
N SER A 53 -13.52 -2.23 -9.78
CA SER A 53 -12.62 -1.23 -9.18
C SER A 53 -13.00 -0.77 -7.77
N THR A 54 -14.16 -1.19 -7.26
CA THR A 54 -14.72 -0.75 -5.98
C THR A 54 -14.98 -1.89 -5.00
N HIS A 55 -14.88 -3.14 -5.45
CA HIS A 55 -15.15 -4.33 -4.63
C HIS A 55 -14.09 -5.39 -4.80
N ARG A 56 -13.70 -6.00 -3.69
CA ARG A 56 -12.85 -7.18 -3.64
C ARG A 56 -13.35 -8.14 -2.59
N THR A 57 -13.50 -9.41 -2.96
CA THR A 57 -13.75 -10.50 -2.05
C THR A 57 -12.45 -11.16 -1.65
N PHE A 58 -12.33 -11.52 -0.39
CA PHE A 58 -11.17 -12.20 0.17
C PHE A 58 -11.64 -13.33 1.08
N ASP A 59 -11.57 -14.56 0.58
CA ASP A 59 -11.97 -15.73 1.35
C ASP A 59 -10.77 -16.33 2.07
N ILE A 60 -10.99 -16.75 3.31
CA ILE A 60 -10.04 -17.49 4.13
C ILE A 60 -10.66 -18.85 4.43
N GLU A 61 -10.05 -19.92 3.90
CA GLU A 61 -10.41 -21.29 4.22
C GLU A 61 -9.33 -21.92 5.10
N LYS A 62 -9.68 -22.40 6.26
CA LYS A 62 -8.79 -23.11 7.19
C LYS A 62 -9.52 -24.25 7.89
N TYR A 63 -8.81 -25.04 8.67
CA TYR A 63 -9.39 -26.19 9.35
C TYR A 63 -10.59 -25.79 10.26
N GLY A 64 -11.79 -26.27 9.86
CA GLY A 64 -13.02 -26.10 10.63
C GLY A 64 -13.67 -24.73 10.53
N GLU A 65 -13.11 -23.79 9.76
CA GLU A 65 -13.64 -22.43 9.64
C GLU A 65 -13.37 -21.85 8.25
N ASN A 66 -14.40 -21.25 7.67
CA ASN A 66 -14.29 -20.46 6.46
C ASN A 66 -14.79 -19.05 6.76
N LYS A 67 -14.09 -18.04 6.27
CA LYS A 67 -14.49 -16.62 6.35
C LYS A 67 -14.56 -16.02 4.98
N ASN A 68 -15.65 -15.32 4.71
CA ASN A 68 -15.80 -14.49 3.54
C ASN A 68 -15.65 -13.02 3.97
N ILE A 69 -14.72 -12.28 3.37
CA ILE A 69 -14.45 -10.88 3.68
C ILE A 69 -14.61 -10.04 2.42
N ASP A 70 -15.59 -9.14 2.44
CA ASP A 70 -15.85 -8.20 1.36
C ASP A 70 -15.24 -6.84 1.67
N TYR A 71 -14.39 -6.37 0.78
CA TYR A 71 -13.78 -5.04 0.83
C TYR A 71 -14.45 -4.11 -0.18
N THR A 72 -14.92 -2.97 0.28
CA THR A 72 -15.44 -1.89 -0.58
C THR A 72 -14.44 -0.75 -0.59
N TYR A 73 -14.17 -0.22 -1.77
CA TYR A 73 -13.22 0.87 -1.99
C TYR A 73 -13.91 2.12 -2.50
N ASP A 74 -13.36 3.27 -2.16
CA ASP A 74 -13.67 4.51 -2.85
C ASP A 74 -12.98 4.56 -4.23
N ARG A 75 -13.21 5.63 -4.98
CA ARG A 75 -12.60 5.81 -6.30
C ARG A 75 -11.09 6.10 -6.27
N ALA A 76 -10.56 6.52 -5.13
CA ALA A 76 -9.12 6.72 -4.92
C ALA A 76 -8.42 5.41 -4.54
N GLY A 77 -9.18 4.33 -4.31
CA GLY A 77 -8.69 3.02 -3.91
C GLY A 77 -8.51 2.88 -2.39
N ASN A 78 -9.09 3.78 -1.60
CA ASN A 78 -9.10 3.62 -0.15
C ASN A 78 -10.19 2.64 0.27
N ILE A 79 -9.92 1.79 1.26
CA ILE A 79 -10.90 0.86 1.83
C ILE A 79 -11.92 1.68 2.64
N THR A 80 -13.20 1.61 2.27
CA THR A 80 -14.27 2.33 2.96
C THR A 80 -15.11 1.44 3.86
N ARG A 81 -15.22 0.15 3.54
CA ARG A 81 -15.99 -0.83 4.34
C ARG A 81 -15.36 -2.21 4.26
N ILE A 82 -15.47 -2.94 5.36
CA ILE A 82 -15.15 -4.36 5.45
C ILE A 82 -16.38 -5.06 6.02
N LYS A 83 -16.82 -6.13 5.34
CA LYS A 83 -17.83 -7.05 5.84
C LYS A 83 -17.20 -8.42 6.01
N THR A 84 -17.49 -9.08 7.11
CA THR A 84 -17.11 -10.47 7.36
C THR A 84 -18.38 -11.31 7.43
N ASP A 85 -18.47 -12.33 6.59
CA ASP A 85 -19.65 -13.22 6.49
C ASP A 85 -20.95 -12.43 6.31
N GLY A 86 -20.90 -11.37 5.49
CA GLY A 86 -22.02 -10.47 5.18
C GLY A 86 -22.32 -9.41 6.25
N LYS A 87 -21.74 -9.50 7.46
CA LYS A 87 -21.90 -8.50 8.53
C LYS A 87 -20.86 -7.39 8.36
N LEU A 88 -21.29 -6.12 8.45
CA LEU A 88 -20.37 -4.97 8.50
C LEU A 88 -19.56 -5.02 9.79
N THR A 89 -18.23 -5.17 9.66
CA THR A 89 -17.28 -5.19 10.78
C THR A 89 -16.56 -3.86 10.93
N ASN A 90 -16.16 -3.24 9.81
CA ASN A 90 -15.43 -1.97 9.85
C ASN A 90 -15.93 -1.00 8.77
N ALA A 91 -15.85 0.30 9.06
CA ALA A 91 -16.07 1.36 8.08
C ALA A 91 -15.05 2.50 8.29
N TYR A 92 -14.69 3.18 7.20
CA TYR A 92 -13.67 4.22 7.20
C TYR A 92 -14.07 5.39 6.33
N GLU A 93 -13.72 6.61 6.76
CA GLU A 93 -13.92 7.83 5.98
C GLU A 93 -12.59 8.56 5.82
N TYR A 94 -12.46 9.30 4.72
CA TYR A 94 -11.24 9.97 4.34
C TYR A 94 -11.52 11.40 3.90
N ASP A 95 -10.56 12.27 4.13
CA ASP A 95 -10.64 13.64 3.61
C ASP A 95 -10.19 13.71 2.12
N ALA A 96 -10.23 14.93 1.57
CA ALA A 96 -9.84 15.18 0.18
C ALA A 96 -8.35 14.87 -0.12
N HIS A 97 -7.51 14.72 0.89
CA HIS A 97 -6.10 14.35 0.78
C HIS A 97 -5.88 12.84 0.94
N GLY A 98 -6.95 12.07 1.21
CA GLY A 98 -6.90 10.64 1.44
C GLY A 98 -6.46 10.25 2.85
N ARG A 99 -6.47 11.20 3.82
CA ARG A 99 -6.17 10.90 5.22
C ARG A 99 -7.39 10.31 5.91
N LEU A 100 -7.19 9.33 6.80
CA LEU A 100 -8.25 8.69 7.58
C LEU A 100 -8.84 9.71 8.56
N THR A 101 -10.14 10.02 8.42
CA THR A 101 -10.86 10.94 9.31
C THR A 101 -11.77 10.25 10.31
N TRP A 102 -12.34 9.11 9.90
CA TRP A 102 -13.15 8.27 10.77
C TRP A 102 -12.82 6.80 10.58
N GLU A 103 -12.80 6.10 11.70
CA GLU A 103 -12.74 4.65 11.81
C GLU A 103 -13.90 4.16 12.66
N TYR A 104 -14.64 3.18 12.16
CA TYR A 104 -15.71 2.49 12.88
C TYR A 104 -15.33 1.02 12.97
N ASP A 105 -15.22 0.49 14.18
CA ASP A 105 -15.04 -0.93 14.45
C ASP A 105 -16.26 -1.43 15.21
N TYR A 106 -17.13 -2.15 14.49
CA TYR A 106 -18.37 -2.66 15.03
C TYR A 106 -18.18 -3.94 15.86
N ASP A 107 -17.06 -4.64 15.70
CA ASP A 107 -16.78 -5.86 16.46
C ASP A 107 -16.28 -5.55 17.87
N VAL A 108 -15.65 -4.40 18.07
CA VAL A 108 -15.26 -3.89 19.39
C VAL A 108 -16.16 -2.75 19.88
N SER A 109 -17.22 -2.39 19.11
CA SER A 109 -18.16 -1.32 19.42
C SER A 109 -17.48 0.04 19.68
N ARG A 110 -16.45 0.37 18.90
CA ARG A 110 -15.69 1.61 19.01
C ARG A 110 -15.67 2.39 17.68
N ALA A 111 -15.60 3.70 17.79
CA ALA A 111 -15.28 4.56 16.66
C ALA A 111 -14.27 5.63 17.07
N TYR A 112 -13.50 6.10 16.09
CA TYR A 112 -12.47 7.11 16.29
C TYR A 112 -12.58 8.18 15.22
N GLU A 113 -12.49 9.45 15.65
CA GLU A 113 -12.41 10.62 14.77
C GLU A 113 -11.00 11.23 14.85
N TYR A 114 -10.42 11.53 13.70
CA TYR A 114 -9.07 12.09 13.59
C TYR A 114 -9.09 13.49 13.02
N GLY A 115 -8.60 14.45 13.79
CA GLY A 115 -8.35 15.82 13.36
C GLY A 115 -6.90 16.00 12.89
N TYR A 116 -6.70 16.89 11.91
CA TYR A 116 -5.38 17.13 11.32
C TYR A 116 -5.02 18.61 11.24
N THR A 117 -3.75 18.92 11.47
CA THR A 117 -3.19 20.22 11.16
C THR A 117 -3.16 20.49 9.65
N THR A 118 -2.94 21.72 9.25
CA THR A 118 -2.77 22.10 7.83
C THR A 118 -1.55 21.43 7.17
N THR A 119 -0.54 21.01 7.96
CA THR A 119 0.66 20.28 7.51
C THR A 119 0.48 18.76 7.50
N GLY A 120 -0.71 18.26 7.86
CA GLY A 120 -1.05 16.85 7.79
C GLY A 120 -0.70 16.02 9.04
N ASN A 121 -0.25 16.65 10.11
CA ASN A 121 -0.05 15.96 11.39
C ASN A 121 -1.38 15.68 12.07
N VAL A 122 -1.53 14.56 12.76
CA VAL A 122 -2.67 14.30 13.63
C VAL A 122 -2.67 15.33 14.76
N GLU A 123 -3.79 16.02 14.97
CA GLU A 123 -3.96 17.04 16.00
C GLU A 123 -4.80 16.54 17.19
N ALA A 124 -5.78 15.69 16.88
CA ALA A 124 -6.63 15.07 17.88
C ALA A 124 -7.12 13.69 17.42
N LYS A 125 -7.32 12.78 18.37
CA LYS A 125 -8.07 11.53 18.21
C LYS A 125 -9.17 11.51 19.25
N HIS A 126 -10.44 11.57 18.81
CA HIS A 126 -11.61 11.41 19.65
C HIS A 126 -12.06 9.95 19.65
N THR A 127 -12.41 9.43 20.79
CA THR A 127 -12.89 8.05 20.96
C THR A 127 -14.38 8.05 21.27
N TYR A 128 -15.11 7.15 20.63
CA TYR A 128 -16.54 6.94 20.81
C TYR A 128 -16.86 5.48 21.09
N VAL A 129 -17.82 5.21 21.94
CA VAL A 129 -18.47 3.90 22.06
C VAL A 129 -19.68 3.88 21.11
N ILE A 130 -19.83 2.82 20.34
CA ILE A 130 -21.00 2.55 19.51
C ILE A 130 -21.99 1.76 20.38
N ASN A 131 -23.09 2.40 20.82
CA ASN A 131 -24.08 1.72 21.66
C ASN A 131 -24.98 0.78 20.85
N ASP A 132 -25.85 0.00 21.52
CA ASP A 132 -26.72 -1.00 20.90
C ASP A 132 -27.68 -0.41 19.83
N ASN A 133 -27.96 0.89 19.88
CA ASN A 133 -28.76 1.60 18.88
C ASN A 133 -27.93 2.16 17.73
N GLY A 134 -26.63 1.87 17.68
CA GLY A 134 -25.68 2.39 16.68
C GLY A 134 -25.32 3.86 16.86
N LYS A 135 -25.67 4.49 17.99
CA LYS A 135 -25.32 5.88 18.29
C LYS A 135 -23.92 5.98 18.88
N LEU A 136 -23.16 6.98 18.42
CA LEU A 136 -21.86 7.32 18.97
C LEU A 136 -22.01 8.06 20.31
N VAL A 137 -21.26 7.61 21.31
CA VAL A 137 -21.16 8.24 22.63
C VAL A 137 -19.69 8.57 22.87
N GLU A 138 -19.37 9.87 22.87
CA GLU A 138 -17.99 10.36 23.04
C GLU A 138 -17.44 10.00 24.43
N GLN A 139 -16.17 9.65 24.45
CA GLN A 139 -15.42 9.33 25.67
C GLN A 139 -14.39 10.45 25.91
N ASP A 140 -14.80 11.48 26.64
CA ASP A 140 -13.99 12.69 26.86
C ASP A 140 -12.66 12.40 27.57
N ASP A 141 -12.60 11.41 28.44
CA ASP A 141 -11.39 10.95 29.15
C ASP A 141 -10.41 10.18 28.25
N GLU A 142 -10.88 9.69 27.09
CA GLU A 142 -10.06 9.02 26.08
C GLU A 142 -9.62 9.96 24.94
N LEU A 143 -9.89 11.28 25.05
CA LEU A 143 -9.43 12.25 24.05
C LEU A 143 -7.90 12.35 24.02
N ARG A 144 -7.31 12.07 22.88
CA ARG A 144 -5.86 12.21 22.64
C ARG A 144 -5.55 13.52 21.93
N LYS A 145 -4.75 14.38 22.56
CA LYS A 145 -4.34 15.70 22.04
C LYS A 145 -2.87 15.71 21.68
N TYR A 146 -2.56 16.26 20.51
CA TYR A 146 -1.21 16.39 19.98
C TYR A 146 -0.82 17.87 19.91
N SER A 147 0.41 18.21 20.22
CA SER A 147 0.92 19.57 20.11
C SER A 147 2.25 19.64 19.38
N TYR A 148 2.35 20.56 18.43
CA TYR A 148 3.50 20.80 17.57
C TYR A 148 3.93 22.25 17.77
N ARG A 149 4.93 22.49 18.60
CA ARG A 149 5.34 23.86 19.01
C ARG A 149 6.77 24.22 18.61
N ASN A 150 7.47 23.36 17.89
CA ASN A 150 8.80 23.65 17.39
C ASN A 150 8.68 24.44 16.07
N SER A 151 9.02 25.74 16.09
CA SER A 151 8.98 26.60 14.89
C SER A 151 10.00 26.20 13.83
N ASP A 152 11.14 25.63 14.25
CA ASP A 152 12.23 25.23 13.36
C ASP A 152 11.98 23.86 12.75
N TRP A 153 11.11 23.06 13.39
CA TRP A 153 10.71 21.73 12.94
C TRP A 153 9.23 21.47 13.25
N PRO A 154 8.32 22.01 12.43
CA PRO A 154 6.87 22.02 12.71
C PRO A 154 6.20 20.66 12.84
N ASP A 155 6.86 19.58 12.36
CA ASP A 155 6.31 18.23 12.41
C ASP A 155 6.76 17.43 13.64
N GLN A 156 7.61 18.00 14.50
CA GLN A 156 7.97 17.38 15.77
C GLN A 156 6.81 17.47 16.76
N LEU A 157 6.35 16.30 17.22
CA LEU A 157 5.34 16.19 18.26
C LEU A 157 5.96 16.59 19.61
N THR A 158 5.70 17.80 20.08
CA THR A 158 6.31 18.32 21.32
C THR A 158 5.55 17.95 22.58
N LYS A 159 4.24 17.59 22.47
CA LYS A 159 3.44 17.05 23.57
C LYS A 159 2.39 16.07 23.06
N TYR A 160 2.16 15.02 23.83
CA TYR A 160 1.05 14.07 23.66
C TYR A 160 0.27 13.97 24.96
N CYS A 161 -1.04 14.25 24.92
CA CYS A 161 -1.92 14.30 26.10
C CYS A 161 -1.35 15.16 27.25
N GLY A 162 -0.75 16.33 26.91
CA GLY A 162 -0.16 17.26 27.87
C GLY A 162 1.24 16.90 28.35
N LYS A 163 1.74 15.69 28.10
CA LYS A 163 3.07 15.23 28.48
C LYS A 163 4.10 15.62 27.42
N GLU A 164 5.24 16.11 27.85
CA GLU A 164 6.28 16.63 26.94
C GLU A 164 7.09 15.54 26.26
N ILE A 165 7.53 15.84 25.04
CA ILE A 165 8.49 15.05 24.26
C ILE A 165 9.62 15.99 23.86
N THR A 166 10.87 15.58 24.13
CA THR A 166 12.07 16.34 23.76
C THR A 166 12.90 15.57 22.73
N TYR A 167 13.64 16.29 21.89
CA TYR A 167 14.39 15.71 20.79
C TYR A 167 15.88 16.11 20.81
N ASP A 168 16.72 15.30 20.17
CA ASP A 168 18.07 15.68 19.81
C ASP A 168 18.09 16.53 18.50
N SER A 169 19.27 16.98 18.09
CA SER A 169 19.44 17.76 16.86
C SER A 169 19.20 16.98 15.57
N SER A 170 19.11 15.66 15.64
CA SER A 170 18.83 14.78 14.51
C SER A 170 17.33 14.43 14.40
N GLY A 171 16.50 14.94 15.32
CA GLY A 171 15.06 14.66 15.35
C GLY A 171 14.69 13.34 16.01
N ASN A 172 15.58 12.75 16.81
CA ASN A 172 15.23 11.57 17.61
C ASN A 172 14.75 12.00 19.00
N PRO A 173 13.71 11.35 19.58
CA PRO A 173 13.25 11.68 20.92
C PRO A 173 14.32 11.33 21.97
N LYS A 174 14.43 12.17 23.00
CA LYS A 174 15.23 11.93 24.21
C LYS A 174 14.35 11.53 25.39
N GLU A 175 13.38 12.37 25.71
CA GLU A 175 12.33 12.08 26.69
C GLU A 175 11.00 11.93 25.96
N TYR A 176 10.19 10.97 26.38
CA TYR A 176 8.96 10.61 25.69
C TYR A 176 7.74 10.71 26.61
N TYR A 177 6.56 10.90 26.03
CA TYR A 177 5.30 11.17 26.76
C TYR A 177 4.93 10.12 27.80
N ASN A 178 5.31 8.86 27.59
CA ASN A 178 4.98 7.74 28.47
C ASN A 178 6.04 7.48 29.55
N GLY A 179 7.01 8.37 29.71
CA GLY A 179 8.08 8.28 30.71
C GLY A 179 9.30 7.47 30.25
N MET A 180 9.32 7.02 29.00
CA MET A 180 10.54 6.44 28.41
C MET A 180 11.55 7.54 28.08
N SER A 181 12.84 7.17 28.10
CA SER A 181 13.92 7.97 27.54
C SER A 181 14.81 7.14 26.63
N PHE A 182 15.45 7.79 25.65
CA PHE A 182 16.15 7.11 24.58
C PHE A 182 17.56 7.66 24.36
N ASN A 183 18.50 6.76 24.11
CA ASN A 183 19.85 7.07 23.63
C ASN A 183 20.05 6.55 22.20
N TRP A 184 20.50 7.43 21.31
CA TRP A 184 20.67 7.16 19.89
C TRP A 184 22.13 7.12 19.47
N TYR A 185 22.44 6.27 18.50
CA TYR A 185 23.78 6.10 17.94
C TYR A 185 23.74 6.22 16.40
N ARG A 186 24.80 6.71 15.79
CA ARG A 186 24.90 6.92 14.34
C ARG A 186 23.71 7.65 13.72
N GLY A 187 23.20 8.66 14.43
CA GLY A 187 22.15 9.54 13.97
C GLY A 187 20.73 9.01 14.21
N ARG A 188 20.45 7.71 14.06
CA ARG A 188 19.06 7.19 14.18
C ARG A 188 18.94 5.75 14.70
N GLN A 189 20.02 5.09 15.04
CA GLN A 189 19.98 3.76 15.64
C GLN A 189 19.70 3.88 17.13
N LEU A 190 18.58 3.31 17.59
CA LEU A 190 18.26 3.28 19.01
C LEU A 190 19.24 2.36 19.74
N GLN A 191 20.08 2.91 20.58
CA GLN A 191 21.06 2.14 21.34
C GLN A 191 20.49 1.64 22.67
N GLU A 192 19.73 2.48 23.35
CA GLU A 192 19.13 2.15 24.63
C GLU A 192 17.80 2.88 24.79
N ALA A 193 16.82 2.20 25.35
CA ALA A 193 15.60 2.78 25.89
C ALA A 193 15.56 2.50 27.40
N THR A 194 15.30 3.54 28.21
CA THR A 194 14.94 3.38 29.62
C THR A 194 13.43 3.50 29.73
N LEU A 195 12.78 2.47 30.24
CA LEU A 195 11.33 2.40 30.41
C LEU A 195 10.87 3.24 31.60
N ALA A 196 9.57 3.52 31.69
CA ALA A 196 9.00 4.32 32.80
C ALA A 196 9.23 3.70 34.20
N ASN A 197 9.37 2.38 34.27
CA ASN A 197 9.69 1.65 35.50
C ASN A 197 11.21 1.61 35.83
N GLY A 198 12.05 2.26 34.99
CA GLY A 198 13.50 2.30 35.14
C GLY A 198 14.27 1.14 34.50
N ASN A 199 13.57 0.14 33.98
CA ASN A 199 14.21 -0.98 33.28
C ASN A 199 14.82 -0.49 31.96
N ARG A 200 15.89 -1.16 31.51
CA ARG A 200 16.61 -0.80 30.29
C ARG A 200 16.45 -1.86 29.22
N VAL A 201 16.28 -1.38 28.00
CA VAL A 201 16.32 -2.20 26.77
C VAL A 201 17.49 -1.71 25.92
N THR A 202 18.42 -2.59 25.56
CA THR A 202 19.59 -2.22 24.76
C THR A 202 19.62 -2.95 23.43
N TYR A 203 20.16 -2.29 22.41
CA TYR A 203 20.16 -2.78 21.04
C TYR A 203 21.56 -2.69 20.41
N LYS A 204 21.86 -3.63 19.47
CA LYS A 204 23.04 -3.53 18.59
C LYS A 204 22.60 -3.76 17.15
N TYR A 205 23.39 -3.20 16.22
CA TYR A 205 23.12 -3.22 14.78
C TYR A 205 24.35 -3.67 14.00
N ASN A 206 24.13 -4.24 12.81
CA ASN A 206 25.18 -4.52 11.85
C ASN A 206 25.54 -3.26 11.04
N GLU A 207 26.43 -3.42 10.05
CA GLU A 207 26.89 -2.33 9.19
C GLU A 207 25.78 -1.76 8.30
N ASP A 208 24.80 -2.60 7.92
CA ASP A 208 23.63 -2.22 7.11
C ASP A 208 22.54 -1.51 7.94
N GLY A 209 22.72 -1.38 9.26
CA GLY A 209 21.77 -0.75 10.17
C GLY A 209 20.66 -1.68 10.63
N LEU A 210 20.74 -2.97 10.36
CA LEU A 210 19.77 -3.96 10.83
C LEU A 210 20.12 -4.43 12.24
N ARG A 211 19.10 -4.55 13.10
CA ARG A 211 19.25 -4.95 14.50
C ARG A 211 19.73 -6.40 14.62
N THR A 212 20.82 -6.62 15.35
CA THR A 212 21.41 -7.95 15.57
C THR A 212 21.28 -8.44 17.01
N TYR A 213 20.91 -7.55 17.93
CA TYR A 213 20.82 -7.87 19.35
C TYR A 213 19.81 -6.99 20.06
N LYS A 214 19.05 -7.57 20.98
CA LYS A 214 18.20 -6.89 21.95
C LYS A 214 18.38 -7.54 23.32
N ASP A 215 18.47 -6.72 24.35
CA ASP A 215 18.55 -7.17 25.75
C ASP A 215 17.53 -6.39 26.58
N THR A 216 16.64 -7.10 27.25
CA THR A 216 15.64 -6.58 28.19
C THR A 216 15.93 -7.10 29.59
N GLU A 217 15.16 -6.72 30.59
CA GLU A 217 15.26 -7.33 31.92
C GLU A 217 15.01 -8.86 31.88
N LYS A 218 14.06 -9.31 31.04
CA LYS A 218 13.59 -10.71 31.00
C LYS A 218 14.33 -11.58 30.00
N THR A 219 14.71 -11.01 28.86
CA THR A 219 15.23 -11.78 27.74
C THR A 219 16.45 -11.15 27.09
N THR A 220 17.25 -12.01 26.46
CA THR A 220 18.26 -11.59 25.48
C THR A 220 17.91 -12.23 24.14
N THR A 221 17.84 -11.43 23.08
CA THR A 221 17.50 -11.89 21.73
C THR A 221 18.62 -11.55 20.74
N THR A 222 19.01 -12.49 19.91
CA THR A 222 19.91 -12.27 18.76
C THR A 222 19.17 -12.50 17.46
N TYR A 223 19.52 -11.73 16.41
CA TYR A 223 18.85 -11.71 15.11
C TYR A 223 19.82 -12.02 13.99
N GLU A 224 19.40 -12.87 13.05
CA GLU A 224 20.13 -13.17 11.82
C GLU A 224 19.29 -12.76 10.59
N TRP A 225 19.95 -12.08 9.64
CA TRP A 225 19.32 -11.48 8.47
C TRP A 225 19.89 -12.05 7.17
N ASP A 226 19.02 -12.24 6.17
CA ASP A 226 19.38 -12.44 4.78
C ASP A 226 18.91 -11.21 3.99
N GLU A 227 19.85 -10.35 3.60
CA GLU A 227 19.57 -8.99 3.13
C GLU A 227 18.70 -8.22 4.16
N THR A 228 17.43 -7.96 3.84
CA THR A 228 16.46 -7.28 4.73
C THR A 228 15.44 -8.23 5.36
N LYS A 229 15.59 -9.55 5.16
CA LYS A 229 14.71 -10.57 5.75
C LYS A 229 15.26 -11.06 7.07
N LEU A 230 14.48 -10.99 8.13
CA LEU A 230 14.80 -11.63 9.40
C LEU A 230 14.59 -13.14 9.25
N ILE A 231 15.69 -13.90 9.13
CA ILE A 231 15.58 -15.36 8.91
C ILE A 231 15.51 -16.14 10.23
N ARG A 232 16.18 -15.63 11.27
CA ARG A 232 16.27 -16.34 12.54
C ARG A 232 16.40 -15.37 13.71
N GLU A 233 15.81 -15.74 14.84
CA GLU A 233 16.11 -15.16 16.13
C GLU A 233 16.29 -16.24 17.20
N THR A 234 17.11 -15.94 18.20
CA THR A 234 17.32 -16.80 19.33
C THR A 234 17.00 -16.01 20.59
N VAL A 235 15.98 -16.46 21.33
CA VAL A 235 15.49 -15.82 22.56
C VAL A 235 15.96 -16.63 23.77
N THR A 236 16.63 -15.98 24.70
CA THR A 236 17.08 -16.58 25.97
C THR A 236 16.39 -15.90 27.13
N TYR A 237 15.61 -16.63 27.92
CA TYR A 237 14.96 -16.16 29.14
C TYR A 237 15.93 -16.16 30.31
N LYS A 238 16.29 -15.00 30.83
CA LYS A 238 17.34 -14.83 31.87
C LYS A 238 17.05 -15.55 33.16
N LYS A 239 15.80 -15.52 33.62
CA LYS A 239 15.37 -16.14 34.88
C LYS A 239 15.41 -17.68 34.87
N THR A 240 15.07 -18.27 33.72
CA THR A 240 14.93 -19.74 33.62
C THR A 240 16.07 -20.40 32.85
N GLY A 241 16.90 -19.62 32.14
CA GLY A 241 17.90 -20.13 31.23
C GLY A 241 17.33 -20.79 29.97
N LYS A 242 15.99 -20.87 29.83
CA LYS A 242 15.36 -21.45 28.64
C LYS A 242 15.75 -20.66 27.40
N LYS A 243 16.08 -21.38 26.36
CA LYS A 243 16.51 -20.81 25.08
C LYS A 243 15.67 -21.36 23.96
N TYR A 244 15.13 -20.48 23.13
CA TYR A 244 14.31 -20.80 21.98
C TYR A 244 14.98 -20.29 20.72
N ASP A 245 14.96 -21.13 19.70
CA ASP A 245 15.43 -20.84 18.34
C ASP A 245 14.22 -20.73 17.41
N ILE A 246 14.09 -19.61 16.72
CA ILE A 246 12.92 -19.25 15.92
C ILE A 246 13.38 -19.02 14.48
N TRP A 247 12.79 -19.73 13.51
CA TRP A 247 13.08 -19.60 12.09
C TRP A 247 11.85 -19.10 11.36
N TYR A 248 11.97 -17.99 10.66
CA TYR A 248 10.86 -17.41 9.89
C TYR A 248 10.72 -18.05 8.52
N MET A 249 9.48 -18.25 8.10
CA MET A 249 9.11 -18.81 6.80
C MET A 249 8.54 -17.71 5.90
N TYR A 250 8.93 -17.70 4.63
CA TYR A 250 8.56 -16.67 3.66
C TYR A 250 7.93 -17.26 2.41
N ASP A 251 7.00 -16.49 1.80
CA ASP A 251 6.48 -16.77 0.46
C ASP A 251 7.44 -16.27 -0.64
N SER A 252 7.07 -16.52 -1.91
CA SER A 252 7.84 -16.06 -3.07
C SER A 252 7.91 -14.53 -3.21
N GLY A 253 7.00 -13.81 -2.56
CA GLY A 253 6.93 -12.34 -2.50
C GLY A 253 7.71 -11.74 -1.34
N ASN A 254 8.47 -12.56 -0.59
CA ASN A 254 9.17 -12.17 0.65
C ASN A 254 8.23 -11.69 1.77
N ASN A 255 6.96 -12.15 1.81
CA ASN A 255 6.11 -11.92 2.96
C ASN A 255 6.28 -13.08 3.95
N VAL A 256 6.43 -12.78 5.23
CA VAL A 256 6.51 -13.81 6.27
C VAL A 256 5.17 -14.54 6.38
N ILE A 257 5.17 -15.85 6.40
CA ILE A 257 3.97 -16.69 6.45
C ILE A 257 3.84 -17.50 7.74
N GLY A 258 4.84 -17.45 8.61
CA GLY A 258 4.87 -18.15 9.87
C GLY A 258 6.29 -18.34 10.39
N PHE A 259 6.42 -19.13 11.42
CA PHE A 259 7.72 -19.47 12.00
C PHE A 259 7.73 -20.91 12.54
N GLU A 260 8.93 -21.45 12.65
CA GLU A 260 9.20 -22.64 13.43
C GLU A 260 9.99 -22.27 14.66
N TYR A 261 9.67 -22.87 15.80
CA TYR A 261 10.48 -22.68 17.01
C TYR A 261 10.87 -24.00 17.64
N SER A 262 12.00 -23.99 18.30
CA SER A 262 12.53 -25.13 19.03
C SER A 262 13.09 -24.65 20.35
N GLN A 263 12.80 -25.36 21.43
CA GLN A 263 13.55 -25.17 22.66
C GLN A 263 14.90 -25.84 22.48
N LEU A 264 15.97 -25.15 22.85
CA LEU A 264 17.33 -25.69 22.84
C LEU A 264 17.68 -26.29 24.21
N SER A 265 18.44 -27.39 24.20
CA SER A 265 19.04 -27.96 25.41
C SER A 265 20.20 -27.08 25.91
N GLU A 266 20.75 -27.38 27.08
CA GLU A 266 21.91 -26.68 27.64
C GLU A 266 23.14 -26.72 26.70
N ILE A 267 23.25 -27.76 25.89
CA ILE A 267 24.32 -27.91 24.88
C ILE A 267 23.88 -27.40 23.49
N ASN A 268 22.81 -26.61 23.41
CA ASN A 268 22.23 -26.03 22.19
C ASN A 268 21.71 -27.05 21.15
N GLU A 269 21.39 -28.26 21.56
CA GLU A 269 20.70 -29.22 20.70
C GLU A 269 19.20 -28.92 20.65
N THR A 270 18.60 -29.08 19.46
CA THR A 270 17.17 -28.93 19.24
C THR A 270 16.40 -30.06 19.90
N LEU A 271 15.51 -29.74 20.84
CA LEU A 271 14.69 -30.73 21.54
C LEU A 271 13.47 -31.14 20.72
N LYS A 272 12.64 -30.17 20.31
CA LYS A 272 11.43 -30.39 19.53
C LYS A 272 11.14 -29.15 18.71
N THR A 273 10.88 -29.34 17.41
CA THR A 273 10.46 -28.27 16.52
C THR A 273 8.95 -28.20 16.45
N THR A 274 8.40 -27.03 16.65
CA THR A 274 6.99 -26.72 16.52
C THR A 274 6.80 -25.67 15.46
N ARG A 275 5.84 -25.88 14.55
CA ARG A 275 5.56 -25.02 13.43
C ARG A 275 4.28 -24.25 13.65
N ILE A 276 4.31 -22.96 13.36
CA ILE A 276 3.21 -22.01 13.47
C ILE A 276 3.07 -21.28 12.13
N TYR A 277 1.83 -21.15 11.67
CA TYR A 277 1.50 -20.37 10.47
C TYR A 277 0.69 -19.14 10.84
N TYR A 278 0.82 -18.09 10.06
CA TYR A 278 0.07 -16.84 10.23
C TYR A 278 -1.22 -16.86 9.43
N GLU A 279 -2.36 -16.66 10.12
CA GLU A 279 -3.58 -16.17 9.48
C GLU A 279 -3.42 -14.66 9.31
N LYS A 280 -3.71 -14.14 8.11
CA LYS A 280 -3.58 -12.72 7.78
C LYS A 280 -4.82 -12.20 7.10
N ASN A 281 -5.10 -10.91 7.30
CA ASN A 281 -6.06 -10.18 6.48
C ASN A 281 -5.42 -9.73 5.14
N LEU A 282 -6.22 -9.11 4.27
CA LEU A 282 -5.76 -8.60 2.96
C LEU A 282 -4.68 -7.51 3.10
N GLN A 283 -4.67 -6.79 4.21
CA GLN A 283 -3.70 -5.72 4.48
C GLN A 283 -2.34 -6.26 4.96
N GLY A 284 -2.28 -7.55 5.35
CA GLY A 284 -1.06 -8.22 5.81
C GLY A 284 -0.89 -8.26 7.33
N ASP A 285 -1.90 -7.81 8.09
CA ASP A 285 -1.89 -7.93 9.54
C ASP A 285 -2.02 -9.40 9.94
N VAL A 286 -1.24 -9.83 10.91
CA VAL A 286 -1.37 -11.17 11.50
C VAL A 286 -2.58 -11.16 12.43
N THR A 287 -3.67 -11.82 12.01
CA THR A 287 -4.94 -11.89 12.76
C THR A 287 -5.06 -13.16 13.59
N GLY A 288 -4.14 -14.10 13.41
CA GLY A 288 -4.10 -15.32 14.20
C GLY A 288 -2.88 -16.17 13.98
N LEU A 289 -2.66 -17.08 14.90
CA LEU A 289 -1.68 -18.15 14.79
C LEU A 289 -2.41 -19.47 14.55
N LEU A 290 -1.89 -20.27 13.63
CA LEU A 290 -2.36 -21.62 13.32
C LEU A 290 -1.29 -22.64 13.67
N ASP A 291 -1.66 -23.75 14.26
CA ASP A 291 -0.75 -24.89 14.44
C ASP A 291 -0.43 -25.57 13.09
N ALA A 292 0.48 -26.54 13.11
CA ALA A 292 0.86 -27.31 11.92
C ALA A 292 -0.29 -28.12 11.30
N LYS A 293 -1.45 -28.21 11.95
CA LYS A 293 -2.66 -28.86 11.43
C LYS A 293 -3.69 -27.87 10.89
N GLY A 294 -3.43 -26.55 11.03
CA GLY A 294 -4.32 -25.48 10.64
C GLY A 294 -5.35 -25.08 11.69
N ALA A 295 -5.28 -25.64 12.92
CA ALA A 295 -6.13 -25.21 14.02
C ALA A 295 -5.67 -23.84 14.53
N LYS A 296 -6.62 -22.93 14.76
CA LYS A 296 -6.32 -21.60 15.34
C LYS A 296 -5.94 -21.76 16.81
N ILE A 297 -4.81 -21.19 17.19
CA ILE A 297 -4.23 -21.27 18.56
C ILE A 297 -4.13 -19.91 19.24
N ALA A 298 -4.19 -18.82 18.47
CA ALA A 298 -4.23 -17.46 19.00
C ALA A 298 -4.93 -16.51 18.04
N SER A 299 -5.41 -15.39 18.57
CA SER A 299 -6.04 -14.28 17.83
C SER A 299 -5.40 -12.96 18.18
N TYR A 300 -5.36 -12.04 17.20
CA TYR A 300 -4.95 -10.65 17.36
C TYR A 300 -5.94 -9.73 16.66
N THR A 301 -6.27 -8.63 17.33
CA THR A 301 -7.13 -7.56 16.81
C THR A 301 -6.41 -6.22 16.98
N TYR A 302 -6.56 -5.32 16.02
CA TYR A 302 -5.86 -4.04 15.97
C TYR A 302 -6.84 -2.91 15.66
N ASP A 303 -6.53 -1.69 16.16
CA ASP A 303 -7.13 -0.49 15.59
C ASP A 303 -6.48 -0.16 14.22
N ALA A 304 -6.95 0.88 13.54
CA ALA A 304 -6.43 1.29 12.24
C ALA A 304 -4.91 1.57 12.24
N TRP A 305 -4.36 1.98 13.36
CA TRP A 305 -2.94 2.36 13.49
C TRP A 305 -2.05 1.23 13.98
N GLY A 306 -2.62 0.09 14.32
CA GLY A 306 -1.86 -1.09 14.72
C GLY A 306 -1.70 -1.29 16.23
N ASN A 307 -2.43 -0.54 17.05
CA ASN A 307 -2.51 -0.87 18.47
C ASN A 307 -3.17 -2.22 18.63
N VAL A 308 -2.52 -3.12 19.37
CA VAL A 308 -3.10 -4.41 19.72
C VAL A 308 -4.19 -4.18 20.75
N ILE A 309 -5.42 -4.60 20.43
CA ILE A 309 -6.54 -4.54 21.37
C ILE A 309 -6.40 -5.74 22.32
N THR A 310 -5.94 -5.48 23.54
CA THR A 310 -5.60 -6.50 24.54
C THR A 310 -6.77 -6.97 25.39
N ASP A 311 -8.00 -6.58 25.05
CA ASP A 311 -9.19 -7.17 25.67
C ASP A 311 -9.15 -8.69 25.50
N THR A 312 -9.36 -9.43 26.60
CA THR A 312 -9.22 -10.89 26.69
C THR A 312 -10.09 -11.66 25.69
N GLU A 313 -11.12 -11.04 25.13
CA GLU A 313 -11.97 -11.64 24.09
C GLU A 313 -11.47 -11.36 22.67
N LYS A 314 -10.55 -10.42 22.47
CA LYS A 314 -10.13 -9.92 21.14
C LYS A 314 -8.72 -10.33 20.73
N SER A 315 -7.77 -10.26 21.69
CA SER A 315 -6.41 -10.75 21.47
C SER A 315 -6.05 -11.74 22.56
N PHE A 316 -5.99 -13.01 22.21
CA PHE A 316 -5.83 -14.11 23.18
C PHE A 316 -5.10 -15.31 22.57
N CYS A 317 -4.63 -16.23 23.42
CA CYS A 317 -4.22 -17.58 23.04
C CYS A 317 -5.06 -18.63 23.76
N TYR A 318 -5.20 -19.80 23.13
CA TYR A 318 -5.81 -20.95 23.77
C TYR A 318 -4.83 -21.58 24.76
N GLU A 319 -5.37 -22.22 25.80
CA GLU A 319 -4.59 -22.93 26.82
C GLU A 319 -3.59 -23.92 26.20
N GLY A 320 -2.35 -23.90 26.68
CA GLY A 320 -1.24 -24.73 26.18
C GLY A 320 -0.48 -24.17 24.98
N TYR A 321 -0.84 -22.95 24.51
CA TYR A 321 -0.18 -22.27 23.40
C TYR A 321 0.46 -20.93 23.80
N GLU A 322 0.73 -20.74 25.10
CA GLU A 322 1.33 -19.50 25.63
C GLU A 322 2.73 -19.26 25.03
N VAL A 323 3.54 -20.32 24.85
CA VAL A 323 4.90 -20.20 24.31
C VAL A 323 4.92 -19.62 22.89
N PRO A 324 4.20 -20.18 21.88
CA PRO A 324 4.18 -19.57 20.57
C PRO A 324 3.54 -18.18 20.53
N PHE A 325 2.61 -17.88 21.45
CA PHE A 325 2.00 -16.55 21.56
C PHE A 325 3.01 -15.51 22.07
N GLU A 326 3.83 -15.84 23.08
CA GLU A 326 4.91 -14.99 23.58
C GLU A 326 6.08 -14.84 22.60
N LEU A 327 6.42 -15.90 21.86
CA LEU A 327 7.51 -15.88 20.87
C LEU A 327 7.12 -15.20 19.56
N ASN A 328 5.85 -14.87 19.36
CA ASN A 328 5.42 -14.19 18.14
C ASN A 328 5.62 -12.68 18.26
N HIS A 329 6.59 -12.16 17.54
CA HIS A 329 6.86 -10.72 17.44
C HIS A 329 6.35 -10.10 16.13
N VAL A 330 5.85 -10.90 15.17
CA VAL A 330 5.36 -10.38 13.89
C VAL A 330 3.85 -10.16 13.97
N LEU A 331 3.41 -8.91 13.94
CA LEU A 331 2.01 -8.52 14.19
C LEU A 331 1.44 -7.65 13.05
N TYR A 332 1.08 -6.40 13.35
CA TYR A 332 0.46 -5.45 12.42
C TYR A 332 1.32 -5.24 11.17
N ARG A 333 0.75 -5.35 9.98
CA ARG A 333 1.42 -5.24 8.67
C ARG A 333 2.61 -6.20 8.48
N GLY A 334 2.76 -7.20 9.35
CA GLY A 334 3.93 -8.06 9.38
C GLY A 334 5.18 -7.40 9.96
N TYR A 335 5.04 -6.31 10.70
CA TYR A 335 6.14 -5.63 11.40
C TYR A 335 6.54 -6.37 12.67
N TYR A 336 7.80 -6.18 13.05
CA TYR A 336 8.33 -6.71 14.28
C TYR A 336 7.92 -5.83 15.48
N TYR A 337 7.20 -6.39 16.42
CA TYR A 337 6.72 -5.71 17.62
C TYR A 337 7.67 -5.93 18.80
N ASP A 338 8.19 -4.85 19.36
CA ASP A 338 8.99 -4.85 20.59
C ASP A 338 8.07 -4.71 21.79
N GLY A 339 7.37 -5.80 22.11
CA GLY A 339 6.44 -5.89 23.22
C GLY A 339 5.83 -7.28 23.30
N SER A 340 4.96 -7.47 24.28
CA SER A 340 4.17 -8.67 24.47
C SER A 340 2.70 -8.30 24.66
N CYS A 341 1.79 -9.09 24.14
CA CYS A 341 0.35 -8.91 24.39
C CYS A 341 -0.04 -9.23 25.86
N THR A 342 0.85 -9.87 26.61
CA THR A 342 0.62 -10.25 28.02
C THR A 342 1.45 -9.44 29.01
N ASP A 343 2.46 -8.71 28.54
CA ASP A 343 3.39 -7.94 29.37
C ASP A 343 3.85 -6.66 28.66
N THR A 344 3.19 -5.58 28.98
CA THR A 344 3.45 -4.26 28.39
C THR A 344 4.53 -3.44 29.13
N GLU A 345 5.10 -3.97 30.24
CA GLU A 345 6.02 -3.22 31.10
C GLU A 345 7.51 -3.62 30.92
N SER A 346 7.78 -4.70 30.20
CA SER A 346 9.15 -5.23 30.07
C SER A 346 9.85 -4.85 28.78
N ASP A 347 9.17 -4.17 27.87
CA ASP A 347 9.72 -3.75 26.57
C ASP A 347 9.13 -2.39 26.14
N THR A 348 9.56 -1.86 24.99
CA THR A 348 9.18 -0.52 24.52
C THR A 348 7.77 -0.43 23.94
N ASN A 349 7.17 -1.52 23.53
CA ASN A 349 5.88 -1.61 22.82
C ASN A 349 5.86 -0.82 21.49
N LEU A 350 7.01 -0.66 20.85
CA LEU A 350 7.17 -0.04 19.55
C LEU A 350 7.26 -1.10 18.45
N TYR A 351 6.85 -0.74 17.24
CA TYR A 351 7.15 -1.54 16.06
C TYR A 351 8.52 -1.16 15.49
N TYR A 352 9.37 -2.15 15.22
CA TYR A 352 10.64 -1.98 14.55
C TYR A 352 10.48 -2.21 13.04
N LEU A 353 10.60 -1.14 12.25
CA LEU A 353 10.50 -1.14 10.79
C LEU A 353 11.90 -1.01 10.13
N GLN A 354 12.91 -1.65 10.68
CA GLN A 354 14.31 -1.64 10.21
C GLN A 354 15.00 -0.26 10.31
N SER A 355 14.53 0.75 9.58
CA SER A 355 15.14 2.09 9.60
C SER A 355 14.60 2.99 10.70
N ARG A 356 13.37 2.76 11.17
CA ARG A 356 12.67 3.58 12.17
C ARG A 356 11.88 2.74 13.16
N TYR A 357 11.51 3.40 14.27
CA TYR A 357 10.58 2.86 15.25
C TYR A 357 9.23 3.58 15.12
N TYR A 358 8.16 2.81 15.14
CA TYR A 358 6.79 3.30 14.99
C TYR A 358 6.00 3.08 16.28
N ASP A 359 5.36 4.13 16.76
CA ASP A 359 4.45 4.10 17.92
C ASP A 359 3.01 4.09 17.41
N ALA A 360 2.32 2.97 17.60
CA ALA A 360 0.94 2.78 17.16
C ALA A 360 -0.05 3.64 17.97
N GLU A 361 0.18 3.86 19.27
CA GLU A 361 -0.67 4.71 20.12
C GLU A 361 -0.70 6.16 19.62
N VAL A 362 0.46 6.64 19.18
CA VAL A 362 0.59 8.01 18.63
C VAL A 362 0.31 8.06 17.13
N GLY A 363 0.35 6.90 16.45
CA GLY A 363 0.09 6.77 15.02
C GLY A 363 1.19 7.37 14.12
N ARG A 364 2.46 7.38 14.59
CA ARG A 364 3.58 7.97 13.84
C ARG A 364 4.94 7.35 14.18
N PHE A 365 5.92 7.61 13.34
CA PHE A 365 7.30 7.30 13.68
C PHE A 365 7.79 8.18 14.82
N ILE A 366 8.59 7.60 15.74
CA ILE A 366 9.14 8.36 16.87
C ILE A 366 10.37 9.17 16.46
N ASN A 367 11.11 8.73 15.45
CA ASN A 367 12.32 9.38 14.91
C ASN A 367 12.14 9.80 13.45
N ALA A 368 12.88 10.85 13.06
CA ALA A 368 12.78 11.43 11.71
C ALA A 368 13.27 10.46 10.62
N ASP A 369 12.73 10.59 9.41
CA ASP A 369 13.21 9.85 8.22
C ASP A 369 14.55 10.40 7.70
N ASP A 370 15.20 9.67 6.77
CA ASP A 370 16.42 10.12 6.12
C ASP A 370 16.15 11.25 5.14
N VAL A 371 16.89 12.34 5.29
CA VAL A 371 16.83 13.47 4.34
C VAL A 371 17.10 13.04 2.88
N ASN A 372 17.84 11.96 2.65
CA ASN A 372 18.10 11.45 1.32
C ASN A 372 16.88 10.78 0.67
N THR A 373 15.89 10.34 1.44
CA THR A 373 14.64 9.78 0.89
C THR A 373 13.76 10.84 0.27
N ILE A 374 13.88 12.10 0.70
CA ILE A 374 13.10 13.25 0.25
C ILE A 374 13.41 13.65 -1.20
N PHE A 375 14.66 13.44 -1.65
CA PHE A 375 15.08 13.81 -3.01
C PHE A 375 14.57 12.86 -4.10
N ILE A 376 13.93 11.75 -3.75
CA ILE A 376 13.51 10.71 -4.70
C ILE A 376 12.12 10.99 -5.28
N GLU A 377 11.25 11.79 -4.62
CA GLU A 377 9.86 12.03 -5.08
C GLU A 377 9.47 13.52 -5.08
N GLU A 378 9.47 14.14 -6.26
CA GLU A 378 9.24 15.60 -6.45
C GLU A 378 7.78 16.10 -6.24
N ASN A 379 6.78 15.27 -5.88
CA ASN A 379 5.36 15.67 -6.00
C ASN A 379 4.42 15.27 -4.86
N GLU A 380 4.87 15.02 -3.64
CA GLU A 380 3.98 14.68 -2.53
C GLU A 380 3.69 15.86 -1.59
N ILE A 381 2.42 16.00 -1.18
CA ILE A 381 1.91 17.08 -0.29
C ILE A 381 2.56 17.02 1.11
N TYR A 382 3.05 15.84 1.52
CA TYR A 382 3.68 15.59 2.83
C TYR A 382 5.19 15.41 2.77
N LYS A 383 5.82 15.89 1.72
CA LYS A 383 7.26 15.74 1.44
C LYS A 383 8.17 16.21 2.58
N ASP A 384 7.68 17.14 3.38
CA ASP A 384 8.43 17.77 4.45
C ASP A 384 8.07 17.21 5.84
N ASN A 385 7.18 16.21 5.95
CA ASN A 385 6.83 15.58 7.22
C ASN A 385 7.63 14.28 7.45
N TYR A 386 8.70 14.41 8.22
CA TYR A 386 9.66 13.32 8.46
C TYR A 386 9.19 12.23 9.43
N TYR A 387 8.04 12.40 10.06
CA TYR A 387 7.52 11.50 11.10
C TYR A 387 6.21 10.80 10.68
N ILE A 388 5.66 11.18 9.53
CA ILE A 388 4.36 10.67 9.10
C ILE A 388 4.42 9.18 8.78
N TYR A 389 3.43 8.43 9.26
CA TYR A 389 3.23 7.04 8.89
C TYR A 389 2.13 6.95 7.84
N CYS A 390 2.44 6.27 6.72
CA CYS A 390 1.48 5.97 5.65
C CYS A 390 0.67 7.17 5.17
N ASN A 391 1.24 8.39 5.13
CA ASN A 391 0.55 9.63 4.75
C ASN A 391 -0.78 9.84 5.51
N SER A 392 -0.86 9.43 6.77
CA SER A 392 -2.07 9.40 7.61
C SER A 392 -3.22 8.55 7.01
N ASN A 393 -2.89 7.52 6.23
CA ASN A 393 -3.82 6.52 5.70
C ASN A 393 -3.31 5.10 5.97
N PRO A 394 -3.31 4.67 7.22
CA PRO A 394 -2.73 3.38 7.61
C PRO A 394 -3.55 2.18 7.11
N ILE A 395 -4.83 2.37 6.73
CA ILE A 395 -5.70 1.31 6.24
C ILE A 395 -5.36 0.90 4.80
N SER A 396 -5.04 1.87 3.94
CA SER A 396 -4.83 1.61 2.51
C SER A 396 -3.36 1.59 2.10
N LEU A 397 -2.45 2.06 2.97
CA LEU A 397 -1.01 2.15 2.72
C LEU A 397 -0.20 1.27 3.68
N ILE A 398 1.02 0.93 3.28
CA ILE A 398 1.98 0.17 4.10
C ILE A 398 3.40 0.72 3.90
N ASP A 399 4.15 0.91 4.97
CA ASP A 399 5.58 1.22 4.94
C ASP A 399 6.38 -0.02 5.37
N LYS A 400 6.99 -0.73 4.41
CA LYS A 400 7.62 -2.04 4.68
C LYS A 400 8.94 -1.96 5.46
N ASN A 401 9.66 -0.86 5.39
CA ASN A 401 11.02 -0.74 5.91
C ASN A 401 11.30 0.57 6.65
N GLY A 402 10.27 1.36 6.92
CA GLY A 402 10.36 2.61 7.67
C GLY A 402 11.02 3.77 6.91
N HIS A 403 11.00 3.78 5.57
CA HIS A 403 11.57 4.89 4.78
C HIS A 403 10.52 5.71 4.03
N ALA A 404 9.56 5.05 3.41
CA ALA A 404 8.43 5.71 2.76
C ALA A 404 7.29 4.71 2.64
N PRO A 405 6.04 5.13 2.76
CA PRO A 405 4.93 4.23 2.53
C PRO A 405 5.03 3.73 1.10
N LYS A 406 5.34 2.45 0.94
CA LYS A 406 5.22 1.82 -0.38
C LYS A 406 3.74 1.72 -0.67
N ARG A 407 3.31 2.58 -1.57
CA ARG A 407 1.96 2.58 -2.10
C ARG A 407 1.65 1.21 -2.68
N LYS A 408 0.40 0.85 -2.59
CA LYS A 408 -0.19 -0.35 -3.19
C LYS A 408 0.45 -0.59 -4.56
N ILE A 409 0.96 -1.81 -4.80
CA ILE A 409 1.38 -2.21 -6.13
C ILE A 409 0.14 -2.17 -7.02
N ILE A 410 0.03 -1.15 -7.84
CA ILE A 410 -1.01 -1.07 -8.84
C ILE A 410 -0.58 -1.95 -10.00
N LYS A 411 -1.17 -3.13 -10.07
CA LYS A 411 -1.03 -4.01 -11.23
C LYS A 411 -2.10 -3.62 -12.26
N PHE A 412 -1.73 -3.58 -13.53
CA PHE A 412 -2.68 -3.34 -14.60
C PHE A 412 -2.47 -4.28 -15.77
N THR A 413 -3.56 -4.60 -16.44
CA THR A 413 -3.56 -5.31 -17.73
C THR A 413 -4.25 -4.43 -18.75
N TYR A 414 -3.50 -4.00 -19.77
CA TYR A 414 -3.97 -3.04 -20.76
C TYR A 414 -4.66 -3.72 -21.93
N ASN A 415 -5.98 -3.59 -21.99
CA ASN A 415 -6.82 -4.17 -23.05
C ASN A 415 -7.01 -3.20 -24.22
N ARG A 416 -6.25 -3.37 -25.26
CA ARG A 416 -6.25 -2.51 -26.46
C ARG A 416 -7.57 -2.55 -27.22
N SER A 417 -8.32 -3.64 -27.17
CA SER A 417 -9.65 -3.76 -27.80
C SER A 417 -10.69 -2.89 -27.07
N LYS A 418 -10.65 -2.85 -25.74
CA LYS A 418 -11.50 -1.94 -24.95
C LYS A 418 -11.19 -0.48 -25.28
N VAL A 419 -9.90 -0.13 -25.40
CA VAL A 419 -9.46 1.20 -25.79
C VAL A 419 -9.97 1.59 -27.18
N TYR A 420 -9.83 0.71 -28.16
CA TYR A 420 -10.33 0.93 -29.52
C TYR A 420 -11.85 1.17 -29.54
N ASN A 421 -12.61 0.35 -28.85
CA ASN A 421 -14.07 0.46 -28.77
C ASN A 421 -14.47 1.79 -28.10
N TYR A 422 -13.75 2.19 -27.04
CA TYR A 422 -13.96 3.48 -26.37
C TYR A 422 -13.69 4.65 -27.30
N MET A 423 -12.53 4.67 -27.96
CA MET A 423 -12.19 5.69 -28.95
C MET A 423 -13.27 5.81 -30.04
N LYS A 424 -13.68 4.68 -30.64
CA LYS A 424 -14.71 4.64 -31.68
C LYS A 424 -16.05 5.19 -31.21
N LYS A 425 -16.41 4.95 -29.94
CA LYS A 425 -17.68 5.41 -29.37
C LYS A 425 -17.66 6.89 -29.00
N TYR A 426 -16.55 7.40 -28.46
CA TYR A 426 -16.50 8.70 -27.79
C TYR A 426 -15.56 9.74 -28.42
N TYR A 427 -15.01 9.53 -29.62
CA TYR A 427 -14.09 10.48 -30.28
C TYR A 427 -14.76 11.80 -30.72
N SER A 428 -16.07 11.81 -30.91
CA SER A 428 -16.80 12.93 -31.52
C SER A 428 -17.49 13.79 -30.48
N VAL A 429 -17.13 15.07 -30.46
CA VAL A 429 -17.82 16.12 -29.68
C VAL A 429 -18.72 16.90 -30.63
N LYS A 430 -19.70 16.26 -31.30
CA LYS A 430 -20.69 16.99 -32.08
C LYS A 430 -21.65 17.72 -31.15
N ARG A 431 -21.49 19.04 -31.07
CA ARG A 431 -22.46 19.96 -30.42
C ARG A 431 -23.77 19.92 -31.21
N ARG A 432 -24.74 19.14 -30.77
CA ARG A 432 -26.16 19.41 -31.09
C ARG A 432 -26.73 20.17 -29.91
N LYS A 433 -27.13 21.45 -30.14
CA LYS A 433 -28.02 22.19 -29.27
C LYS A 433 -29.38 21.42 -29.19
N ILE A 434 -29.53 20.59 -28.18
CA ILE A 434 -30.81 20.10 -27.73
C ILE A 434 -31.08 20.84 -26.42
N ARG A 435 -32.31 21.25 -26.20
CA ARG A 435 -32.86 22.24 -25.25
C ARG A 435 -32.47 22.03 -23.77
N PHE A 436 -31.74 20.98 -23.42
CA PHE A 436 -31.12 20.70 -22.12
C PHE A 436 -29.80 19.94 -22.33
N TRP A 437 -28.67 20.61 -22.20
CA TRP A 437 -27.29 20.19 -21.91
C TRP A 437 -26.85 18.72 -22.16
N LEU A 438 -27.23 18.08 -23.26
CA LEU A 438 -26.83 16.72 -23.61
C LEU A 438 -25.86 16.74 -24.81
N TYR A 439 -24.58 16.48 -24.57
CA TYR A 439 -23.56 16.28 -25.60
C TYR A 439 -23.59 14.83 -26.10
N LYS A 440 -24.14 14.59 -27.30
CA LYS A 440 -24.13 13.27 -27.94
C LYS A 440 -22.70 12.95 -28.43
N GLY A 441 -22.12 11.82 -28.00
CA GLY A 441 -20.79 11.37 -28.40
C GLY A 441 -19.67 11.61 -27.37
N TYR A 442 -20.00 12.23 -26.24
CA TYR A 442 -19.12 12.44 -25.11
C TYR A 442 -19.49 11.52 -23.94
N ASN A 443 -18.51 11.02 -23.20
CA ASN A 443 -18.79 10.23 -22.00
C ASN A 443 -19.14 11.15 -20.83
N GLN A 444 -20.43 11.20 -20.48
CA GLN A 444 -20.99 12.08 -19.43
C GLN A 444 -20.44 11.78 -18.00
N LYS A 445 -19.74 10.66 -17.81
CA LYS A 445 -19.08 10.35 -16.54
C LYS A 445 -17.83 11.21 -16.26
N PHE A 446 -17.39 12.02 -17.25
CA PHE A 446 -16.22 12.87 -17.16
C PHE A 446 -16.53 14.31 -17.52
N PRO A 447 -15.80 15.30 -16.97
CA PRO A 447 -15.96 16.70 -17.33
C PRO A 447 -15.53 16.97 -18.78
N TYR A 448 -16.13 17.96 -19.40
CA TYR A 448 -15.67 18.50 -20.67
C TYR A 448 -14.78 19.71 -20.44
N PHE A 449 -13.60 19.71 -21.05
CA PHE A 449 -12.67 20.83 -21.03
C PHE A 449 -12.59 21.49 -22.42
N GLY A 450 -12.40 22.80 -22.47
CA GLY A 450 -12.22 23.52 -23.75
C GLY A 450 -11.06 22.99 -24.60
N SER A 451 -10.01 22.47 -23.97
CA SER A 451 -8.91 21.71 -24.57
C SER A 451 -8.92 20.31 -24.00
N ASP A 452 -9.66 19.39 -24.60
CA ASP A 452 -10.03 18.11 -24.00
C ASP A 452 -9.22 16.90 -24.46
N CYS A 453 -8.15 17.12 -25.24
CA CYS A 453 -7.35 16.04 -25.82
C CYS A 453 -6.71 15.12 -24.76
N THR A 454 -6.18 15.69 -23.69
CA THR A 454 -5.50 14.94 -22.62
C THR A 454 -6.52 14.18 -21.76
N ASN A 455 -7.64 14.82 -21.41
CA ASN A 455 -8.73 14.17 -20.68
C ASN A 455 -9.28 12.96 -21.45
N PHE A 456 -9.53 13.09 -22.75
CA PHE A 456 -9.97 11.97 -23.58
C PHE A 456 -8.96 10.84 -23.63
N ALA A 457 -7.68 11.15 -23.79
CA ALA A 457 -6.62 10.15 -23.82
C ALA A 457 -6.48 9.43 -22.47
N SER A 458 -6.64 10.14 -21.34
CA SER A 458 -6.67 9.56 -20.00
C SER A 458 -7.87 8.62 -19.81
N GLN A 459 -9.05 9.00 -20.31
CA GLN A 459 -10.24 8.13 -20.30
C GLN A 459 -10.02 6.84 -21.11
N CYS A 460 -9.29 6.92 -22.23
CA CYS A 460 -8.93 5.75 -23.03
C CYS A 460 -8.01 4.80 -22.25
N LEU A 461 -6.99 5.32 -21.58
CA LEU A 461 -6.08 4.54 -20.74
C LEU A 461 -6.85 3.87 -19.60
N TRP A 462 -7.71 4.60 -18.91
CA TRP A 462 -8.54 4.07 -17.83
C TRP A 462 -9.48 2.95 -18.32
N THR A 463 -10.18 3.16 -19.43
CA THR A 463 -11.05 2.13 -20.02
C THR A 463 -10.26 0.89 -20.44
N GLY A 464 -9.00 1.07 -20.82
CA GLY A 464 -8.08 0.00 -21.14
C GLY A 464 -7.66 -0.86 -19.96
N GLY A 465 -7.99 -0.46 -18.71
CA GLY A 465 -7.66 -1.22 -17.51
C GLY A 465 -6.53 -0.62 -16.68
N ILE A 466 -6.12 0.63 -16.97
CA ILE A 466 -5.21 1.38 -16.09
C ILE A 466 -6.07 2.11 -15.06
N ASN A 467 -6.07 1.64 -13.82
CA ASN A 467 -6.86 2.22 -12.75
C ASN A 467 -6.41 3.65 -12.43
N MET A 468 -7.36 4.49 -12.00
CA MET A 468 -7.05 5.81 -11.45
C MET A 468 -6.22 5.66 -10.18
N THR A 469 -5.38 6.66 -9.93
CA THR A 469 -4.44 6.70 -8.83
C THR A 469 -4.52 8.07 -8.15
N SER A 470 -3.96 8.24 -6.97
CA SER A 470 -3.96 9.53 -6.26
C SER A 470 -3.35 10.66 -7.11
N ASN A 471 -2.38 10.33 -7.97
CA ASN A 471 -1.68 11.27 -8.83
C ASN A 471 -2.21 11.32 -10.28
N TRP A 472 -3.19 10.47 -10.62
CA TRP A 472 -3.77 10.42 -11.97
C TRP A 472 -5.24 10.03 -11.92
N TYR A 473 -6.13 11.00 -11.68
CA TYR A 473 -7.57 10.77 -11.56
C TYR A 473 -8.42 11.92 -12.11
N CYS A 474 -9.71 11.61 -12.35
CA CYS A 474 -10.77 12.56 -12.64
C CYS A 474 -12.11 11.99 -12.11
N MET A 475 -12.67 12.59 -11.08
CA MET A 475 -13.84 12.09 -10.35
C MET A 475 -14.89 13.17 -10.13
N PRO A 476 -16.20 12.85 -10.08
CA PRO A 476 -17.24 13.77 -9.61
C PRO A 476 -16.98 14.18 -8.16
N CYS A 477 -17.19 15.45 -7.82
CA CYS A 477 -17.17 15.91 -6.42
C CYS A 477 -18.35 15.32 -5.64
N ILE A 478 -18.14 15.04 -4.34
CA ILE A 478 -19.11 14.40 -3.43
C ILE A 478 -20.44 15.18 -3.35
N GLN A 479 -20.40 16.49 -3.53
CA GLN A 479 -21.60 17.36 -3.49
C GLN A 479 -22.34 17.49 -4.84
N GLY A 480 -21.98 16.70 -5.85
CA GLY A 480 -22.65 16.73 -7.17
C GLY A 480 -22.39 17.97 -8.03
N ILE A 481 -21.57 18.91 -7.58
CA ILE A 481 -21.24 20.15 -8.27
C ILE A 481 -19.76 20.12 -8.69
N GLY A 482 -19.49 19.64 -9.92
CA GLY A 482 -18.15 19.67 -10.52
C GLY A 482 -17.37 18.36 -10.47
N PHE A 483 -16.08 18.44 -10.77
CA PHE A 483 -15.15 17.29 -10.81
C PHE A 483 -13.83 17.66 -10.15
N ALA A 484 -13.28 16.73 -9.36
CA ALA A 484 -11.90 16.77 -8.91
C ALA A 484 -11.00 16.00 -9.91
N TYR A 485 -9.86 16.56 -10.26
CA TYR A 485 -8.92 15.95 -11.21
C TYR A 485 -7.48 16.42 -11.00
N THR A 486 -6.54 15.60 -11.41
CA THR A 486 -5.11 15.93 -11.37
C THR A 486 -4.60 16.57 -12.66
N LYS A 487 -3.50 17.32 -12.57
CA LYS A 487 -2.79 17.87 -13.75
C LYS A 487 -2.29 16.75 -14.67
N SER A 488 -1.87 15.62 -14.13
CA SER A 488 -1.45 14.44 -14.88
C SER A 488 -2.58 13.78 -15.68
N TRP A 489 -3.83 13.97 -15.27
CA TRP A 489 -5.00 13.56 -16.06
C TRP A 489 -5.35 14.55 -17.17
N THR A 490 -5.21 15.85 -16.93
CA THR A 490 -5.78 16.91 -17.78
C THR A 490 -4.77 17.71 -18.61
N THR A 491 -3.49 17.69 -18.26
CA THR A 491 -2.47 18.48 -18.97
C THR A 491 -1.48 17.60 -19.74
N VAL A 492 -1.13 18.02 -20.96
CA VAL A 492 -0.26 17.26 -21.87
C VAL A 492 1.10 16.94 -21.25
N VAL A 493 1.72 17.94 -20.61
CA VAL A 493 3.09 17.82 -20.08
C VAL A 493 3.12 16.84 -18.90
N GLU A 494 2.20 16.97 -17.95
CA GLU A 494 2.18 16.13 -16.76
C GLU A 494 1.69 14.71 -17.10
N GLN A 495 0.67 14.55 -17.96
CA GLN A 495 0.26 13.23 -18.43
C GLN A 495 1.42 12.49 -19.13
N ARG A 496 2.16 13.19 -19.98
CA ARG A 496 3.30 12.58 -20.67
C ARG A 496 4.37 12.08 -19.69
N LYS A 497 4.73 12.90 -18.70
CA LYS A 497 5.67 12.49 -17.63
C LYS A 497 5.16 11.25 -16.91
N TYR A 498 3.90 11.27 -16.51
CA TYR A 498 3.25 10.17 -15.77
C TYR A 498 3.19 8.89 -16.61
N VAL A 499 2.74 8.96 -17.84
CA VAL A 499 2.69 7.82 -18.76
C VAL A 499 4.08 7.23 -19.01
N LYS A 500 5.09 8.06 -19.20
CA LYS A 500 6.48 7.59 -19.41
C LYS A 500 7.04 6.91 -18.16
N LYS A 501 6.73 7.42 -16.99
CA LYS A 501 7.24 6.86 -15.73
C LYS A 501 6.62 5.50 -15.42
N TYR A 502 5.31 5.36 -15.58
CA TYR A 502 4.58 4.21 -15.04
C TYR A 502 4.04 3.24 -16.09
N PHE A 503 3.54 3.73 -17.21
CA PHE A 503 2.79 2.92 -18.17
C PHE A 503 3.55 2.57 -19.44
N SER A 504 4.64 3.26 -19.74
CA SER A 504 5.43 3.05 -20.94
C SER A 504 6.81 2.48 -20.62
N ASN A 505 7.31 1.57 -21.46
CA ASN A 505 8.67 1.05 -21.37
C ASN A 505 9.55 1.51 -22.54
N LYS A 506 8.93 2.05 -23.61
CA LYS A 506 9.63 2.49 -24.80
C LYS A 506 8.93 3.73 -25.39
N SER A 507 9.71 4.67 -25.87
CA SER A 507 9.20 5.79 -26.66
C SER A 507 10.13 6.09 -27.83
N PHE A 508 9.56 6.64 -28.90
CA PHE A 508 10.32 7.08 -30.07
C PHE A 508 9.69 8.34 -30.64
N LYS A 509 10.48 9.08 -31.41
CA LYS A 509 10.05 10.33 -32.05
C LYS A 509 9.91 10.16 -33.56
N ILE A 510 8.88 10.77 -34.13
CA ILE A 510 8.69 10.93 -35.59
C ILE A 510 8.75 12.43 -35.89
N VAL A 511 9.67 12.83 -36.75
CA VAL A 511 9.90 14.24 -37.09
C VAL A 511 8.87 14.74 -38.10
N LYS A 512 8.71 16.07 -38.20
CA LYS A 512 7.86 16.70 -39.21
C LYS A 512 8.30 16.36 -40.64
N LYS A 513 7.38 16.54 -41.60
CA LYS A 513 7.56 16.26 -43.05
C LYS A 513 7.93 14.80 -43.33
N VAL A 514 7.54 13.88 -42.47
CA VAL A 514 7.78 12.45 -42.63
C VAL A 514 7.14 11.91 -43.90
N THR A 515 7.93 11.24 -44.74
CA THR A 515 7.46 10.60 -45.98
C THR A 515 6.76 9.27 -45.67
N LYS A 516 6.01 8.74 -46.66
CA LYS A 516 5.36 7.44 -46.55
C LYS A 516 6.39 6.31 -46.29
N GLN A 517 7.52 6.34 -46.97
CA GLN A 517 8.58 5.34 -46.77
C GLN A 517 9.24 5.44 -45.40
N GLN A 518 9.49 6.65 -44.92
CA GLN A 518 10.00 6.83 -43.55
C GLN A 518 9.00 6.35 -42.50
N MET A 519 7.70 6.61 -42.70
CA MET A 519 6.66 6.10 -41.78
C MET A 519 6.65 4.57 -41.74
N LYS A 520 6.76 3.91 -42.93
CA LYS A 520 6.89 2.44 -42.98
C LYS A 520 8.12 1.95 -42.19
N ASN A 521 9.26 2.64 -42.30
CA ASN A 521 10.48 2.30 -41.58
C ASN A 521 10.30 2.46 -40.06
N TYR A 522 9.61 3.52 -39.60
CA TYR A 522 9.26 3.68 -38.16
C TYR A 522 8.37 2.56 -37.66
N ILE A 523 7.32 2.19 -38.42
CA ILE A 523 6.40 1.11 -38.08
C ILE A 523 7.15 -0.22 -37.94
N ASN A 524 7.98 -0.56 -38.91
CA ASN A 524 8.75 -1.80 -38.90
C ASN A 524 9.79 -1.86 -37.79
N ARG A 525 10.36 -0.73 -37.40
CA ARG A 525 11.40 -0.66 -36.34
C ARG A 525 10.84 -0.65 -34.93
N PHE A 526 9.74 0.05 -34.71
CA PHE A 526 9.24 0.35 -33.36
C PHE A 526 7.94 -0.37 -33.01
N HIS A 527 7.27 -0.97 -34.00
CA HIS A 527 6.03 -1.78 -33.83
C HIS A 527 4.95 -1.06 -32.97
N PRO A 528 4.55 0.19 -33.31
CA PRO A 528 3.49 0.88 -32.59
C PRO A 528 2.18 0.10 -32.64
N LYS A 529 1.39 0.16 -31.57
CA LYS A 529 0.14 -0.58 -31.43
C LYS A 529 -1.04 0.37 -31.17
N VAL A 530 -2.25 -0.09 -31.50
CA VAL A 530 -3.50 0.59 -31.10
C VAL A 530 -3.48 0.80 -29.59
N GLY A 531 -3.84 2.02 -29.16
CA GLY A 531 -3.82 2.39 -27.74
C GLY A 531 -2.49 2.97 -27.24
N ASP A 532 -1.45 3.05 -28.06
CA ASP A 532 -0.24 3.79 -27.71
C ASP A 532 -0.49 5.29 -27.74
N MET A 533 0.16 6.01 -26.83
CA MET A 533 -0.02 7.45 -26.65
C MET A 533 0.85 8.25 -27.60
N ILE A 534 0.32 9.36 -28.12
CA ILE A 534 1.00 10.29 -29.00
C ILE A 534 1.03 11.67 -28.36
N TYR A 535 2.21 12.26 -28.26
CA TYR A 535 2.42 13.60 -27.74
C TYR A 535 3.05 14.50 -28.84
N PHE A 536 2.38 15.58 -29.17
CA PHE A 536 2.79 16.52 -30.23
C PHE A 536 3.57 17.68 -29.62
N TYR A 537 4.81 17.85 -30.08
CA TYR A 537 5.67 18.97 -29.69
C TYR A 537 5.49 20.14 -30.66
N SER A 538 5.12 21.29 -30.13
CA SER A 538 4.99 22.53 -30.92
C SER A 538 6.26 23.37 -30.80
N SER A 539 6.93 23.62 -31.92
CA SER A 539 8.08 24.53 -31.99
C SER A 539 7.70 25.97 -31.61
N LYS A 540 6.51 26.41 -31.99
CA LYS A 540 5.98 27.73 -31.63
C LYS A 540 5.76 27.91 -30.12
N LYS A 541 5.23 26.87 -29.44
CA LYS A 541 4.98 26.88 -27.97
C LYS A 541 6.18 26.37 -27.16
N LYS A 542 7.21 25.83 -27.82
CA LYS A 542 8.41 25.22 -27.21
C LYS A 542 8.07 24.16 -26.15
N ARG A 543 6.96 23.44 -26.35
CA ARG A 543 6.48 22.38 -25.40
C ARG A 543 5.57 21.38 -26.11
N TYR A 544 5.35 20.23 -25.45
CA TYR A 544 4.26 19.32 -25.81
C TYR A 544 2.92 20.00 -25.56
N SER A 545 2.07 20.07 -26.57
CA SER A 545 0.85 20.91 -26.56
C SER A 545 -0.42 20.20 -27.01
N HIS A 546 -0.32 18.94 -27.45
CA HIS A 546 -1.46 18.13 -27.84
C HIS A 546 -1.20 16.65 -27.55
N THR A 547 -2.25 15.92 -27.19
CA THR A 547 -2.22 14.48 -26.93
C THR A 547 -3.23 13.76 -27.81
N ALA A 548 -2.85 12.61 -28.30
CA ALA A 548 -3.72 11.69 -29.03
C ALA A 548 -3.38 10.24 -28.68
N ILE A 549 -4.16 9.33 -29.22
CA ILE A 549 -3.98 7.90 -29.02
C ILE A 549 -4.07 7.16 -30.35
N ILE A 550 -3.25 6.15 -30.59
CA ILE A 550 -3.24 5.39 -31.83
C ILE A 550 -4.55 4.62 -31.97
N SER A 551 -5.28 4.84 -33.06
CA SER A 551 -6.54 4.18 -33.40
C SER A 551 -6.39 3.02 -34.38
N SER A 552 -5.39 3.07 -35.27
CA SER A 552 -5.03 1.94 -36.14
C SER A 552 -3.61 2.06 -36.67
N VAL A 553 -3.00 0.95 -37.04
CA VAL A 553 -1.68 0.87 -37.68
C VAL A 553 -1.80 -0.04 -38.88
N THR A 554 -1.30 0.40 -40.02
CA THR A 554 -1.16 -0.38 -41.26
C THR A 554 0.32 -0.50 -41.63
N ALA A 555 0.63 -1.15 -42.74
CA ALA A 555 2.02 -1.31 -43.18
C ALA A 555 2.77 0.04 -43.39
N ASP A 556 2.06 1.13 -43.65
CA ASP A 556 2.63 2.45 -44.05
C ASP A 556 1.96 3.65 -43.36
N LYS A 557 1.00 3.42 -42.44
CA LYS A 557 0.26 4.49 -41.75
C LYS A 557 0.08 4.20 -40.27
N ILE A 558 0.20 5.27 -39.51
CA ILE A 558 -0.28 5.33 -38.12
C ILE A 558 -1.45 6.28 -38.08
N ASN A 559 -2.60 5.83 -37.67
CA ASN A 559 -3.78 6.67 -37.50
C ASN A 559 -4.08 6.89 -36.02
N TYR A 560 -4.69 8.05 -35.71
CA TYR A 560 -4.95 8.42 -34.32
C TYR A 560 -6.37 8.92 -34.11
N ALA A 561 -6.78 8.92 -32.81
CA ALA A 561 -7.98 9.55 -32.31
C ALA A 561 -7.61 10.67 -31.33
N ALA A 562 -8.37 11.78 -31.36
CA ALA A 562 -8.23 12.90 -30.46
C ALA A 562 -9.54 13.65 -30.32
N HIS A 563 -9.75 14.30 -29.18
CA HIS A 563 -11.04 14.91 -28.82
C HIS A 563 -11.20 16.35 -29.30
N SER A 564 -10.17 17.19 -29.22
CA SER A 564 -10.30 18.63 -29.46
C SER A 564 -10.90 18.99 -30.83
N ASP A 565 -10.60 18.18 -31.86
CA ASP A 565 -11.12 18.33 -33.23
C ASP A 565 -11.98 17.13 -33.67
N SER A 566 -12.46 16.30 -32.75
CA SER A 566 -13.28 15.12 -33.06
C SER A 566 -12.67 14.19 -34.12
N ARG A 567 -11.41 13.80 -33.92
CA ARG A 567 -10.65 12.99 -34.88
C ARG A 567 -10.71 11.51 -34.54
N PHE A 568 -10.98 10.68 -35.56
CA PHE A 568 -10.87 9.23 -35.48
C PHE A 568 -10.32 8.67 -36.77
N ASN A 569 -9.32 7.78 -36.68
CA ASN A 569 -8.57 7.24 -37.84
C ASN A 569 -7.93 8.31 -38.73
N LYS A 570 -7.45 9.38 -38.15
CA LYS A 570 -6.76 10.44 -38.85
C LYS A 570 -5.30 10.07 -39.09
N ASP A 571 -4.80 10.18 -40.30
CA ASP A 571 -3.39 9.87 -40.63
C ASP A 571 -2.43 10.83 -39.90
N LEU A 572 -1.49 10.25 -39.13
CA LEU A 572 -0.53 11.00 -38.31
C LEU A 572 0.40 11.89 -39.14
N ARG A 573 0.59 11.60 -40.44
CA ARG A 573 1.40 12.43 -41.34
C ARG A 573 0.76 13.79 -41.58
N GLU A 574 -0.57 13.90 -41.63
CA GLU A 574 -1.25 15.16 -41.93
C GLU A 574 -0.84 16.32 -41.00
N PRO A 575 -0.91 16.19 -39.66
CA PRO A 575 -0.46 17.26 -38.76
C PRO A 575 1.06 17.51 -38.80
N LEU A 576 1.85 16.54 -39.30
CA LEU A 576 3.31 16.64 -39.40
C LEU A 576 3.77 17.24 -40.74
N GLN A 577 2.90 17.47 -41.71
CA GLN A 577 3.26 18.20 -42.97
C GLN A 577 3.38 19.71 -42.77
N GLY A 578 2.66 20.27 -41.78
CA GLY A 578 2.73 21.70 -41.45
C GLY A 578 3.89 22.07 -40.53
N ASP A 579 4.08 23.38 -40.31
CA ASP A 579 5.13 23.90 -39.44
C ASP A 579 4.70 24.11 -37.95
N TYR A 580 3.49 23.69 -37.58
CA TYR A 580 3.01 23.86 -36.21
C TYR A 580 3.62 22.85 -35.25
N TYR A 581 3.77 21.59 -35.68
CA TYR A 581 4.41 20.54 -34.90
C TYR A 581 5.76 20.17 -35.51
N ASP A 582 6.77 20.13 -34.65
CA ASP A 582 8.14 19.77 -35.03
C ASP A 582 8.34 18.26 -35.06
N HIS A 583 7.78 17.59 -34.09
CA HIS A 583 7.79 16.13 -33.96
C HIS A 583 6.63 15.64 -33.10
N VAL A 584 6.39 14.35 -33.14
CA VAL A 584 5.59 13.62 -32.16
C VAL A 584 6.45 12.62 -31.44
N GLU A 585 6.14 12.39 -30.16
CA GLU A 585 6.66 11.27 -29.39
C GLU A 585 5.55 10.25 -29.23
N ILE A 586 5.82 9.00 -29.57
CA ILE A 586 4.93 7.88 -29.35
C ILE A 586 5.45 7.10 -28.15
N CYS A 587 4.61 6.93 -27.13
CA CYS A 587 4.88 6.13 -25.94
C CYS A 587 4.13 4.80 -26.07
N HIS A 588 4.88 3.70 -26.11
CA HIS A 588 4.32 2.35 -26.17
C HIS A 588 3.81 1.95 -24.80
N ILE A 589 2.50 1.68 -24.67
CA ILE A 589 1.88 1.27 -23.40
C ILE A 589 2.12 -0.22 -23.18
N LYS A 590 2.63 -0.55 -22.00
CA LYS A 590 2.83 -1.94 -21.55
C LYS A 590 1.50 -2.68 -21.57
N GLU A 591 1.50 -3.93 -21.97
CA GLU A 591 0.28 -4.77 -21.94
C GLU A 591 -0.03 -5.23 -20.51
N ARG A 592 1.00 -5.40 -19.70
CA ARG A 592 0.92 -5.66 -18.27
C ARG A 592 1.99 -4.86 -17.57
N GLY A 593 1.71 -4.41 -16.39
CA GLY A 593 2.67 -3.69 -15.58
C GLY A 593 2.24 -3.62 -14.14
N SER A 594 3.22 -3.33 -13.30
CA SER A 594 3.00 -2.95 -11.93
C SER A 594 3.86 -1.74 -11.63
N PHE A 595 3.37 -0.86 -10.79
CA PHE A 595 4.13 0.26 -10.26
C PHE A 595 3.67 0.56 -8.84
N TYR A 596 4.54 1.19 -8.09
CA TYR A 596 4.22 1.69 -6.76
C TYR A 596 3.66 3.10 -6.93
N GLU A 597 2.55 3.36 -6.28
CA GLU A 597 1.99 4.69 -6.10
C GLU A 597 1.87 5.05 -4.64
#